data_26465bde2ff7cb14463e6def8bcce7bd
#
_entry.id   26465bde2ff7cb14463e6def8bcce7bd
#
_cell.length_a   1.000
_cell.length_b   1.000
_cell.length_c   1.000
_cell.angle_alpha   90.00
_cell.angle_beta   90.00
_cell.angle_gamma   90.00
#
_symmetry.space_group_name_H-M   'P 1'
#
loop_
_entity.id
_entity.type
_entity.pdbx_description
1 polymer ?
#
loop_
_entity_poly.entity_id
_entity_poly.type
_entity_poly.pdbx_seq_one_letter_code
_entity_poly.pdbx_strand_id
1 'polypeptide(L)'
;ISLARYYKELEKIPWKRETESAGIEFLSEAEMKVLLAQPDTATKKGIRDLLLMIMLYDTGARIQELLNLRICDIQFSKSPTVKVLGKGSKYRFIPVMPKTMEHIRKYMKLYHPGEGNYANAFLFYTDRKGVRAPMSDDNVRKMLRHYADSARASCPSMPTNLHPHHFRHSRAMHLYQHGMDLALVSQWLGHANLETTLIYAHADTEMKRKAIEKASAGICEIDAGESNPDTLDDDTLKRLYGLR
;
A
#
# COMPACT_ATOMS: atom_id res chain seq x y z
N ILE A 1 -30.36 -32.55 -18.75
CA ILE A 1 -30.49 -31.08 -18.96
C ILE A 1 -29.57 -30.74 -20.11
N SER A 2 -30.09 -30.19 -21.25
CA SER A 2 -29.22 -29.89 -22.40
C SER A 2 -28.29 -28.73 -22.06
N LEU A 3 -27.02 -28.80 -22.51
CA LEU A 3 -26.01 -27.73 -22.35
C LEU A 3 -26.57 -26.37 -22.76
N ALA A 4 -27.40 -26.33 -23.82
CA ALA A 4 -28.01 -25.09 -24.33
C ALA A 4 -28.96 -24.41 -23.29
N ARG A 5 -29.66 -25.21 -22.45
CA ARG A 5 -30.49 -24.67 -21.38
C ARG A 5 -29.67 -24.11 -20.23
N TYR A 6 -28.55 -24.77 -19.94
CA TYR A 6 -27.59 -24.29 -18.91
C TYR A 6 -26.96 -22.92 -19.31
N TYR A 7 -26.53 -22.78 -20.58
CA TYR A 7 -25.99 -21.50 -21.07
C TYR A 7 -27.02 -20.37 -21.04
N LYS A 8 -28.29 -20.64 -21.43
CA LYS A 8 -29.37 -19.65 -21.31
C LYS A 8 -29.68 -19.22 -19.87
N GLU A 9 -29.44 -20.06 -18.90
CA GLU A 9 -29.61 -19.70 -17.49
C GLU A 9 -28.41 -18.89 -16.96
N LEU A 10 -27.18 -19.17 -17.44
CA LEU A 10 -26.01 -18.36 -17.13
C LEU A 10 -26.09 -16.94 -17.67
N GLU A 11 -26.66 -16.76 -18.88
CA GLU A 11 -26.90 -15.43 -19.47
C GLU A 11 -27.87 -14.55 -18.66
N LYS A 12 -28.72 -15.17 -17.85
CA LYS A 12 -29.65 -14.44 -16.96
C LYS A 12 -29.01 -13.93 -15.67
N ILE A 13 -27.79 -14.39 -15.36
CA ILE A 13 -27.06 -13.90 -14.20
C ILE A 13 -26.60 -12.50 -14.54
N PRO A 14 -27.11 -11.45 -13.87
CA PRO A 14 -26.68 -10.09 -14.17
C PRO A 14 -25.20 -9.98 -13.86
N TRP A 15 -24.42 -9.49 -14.82
CA TRP A 15 -23.05 -9.09 -14.58
C TRP A 15 -23.02 -8.18 -13.35
N LYS A 16 -22.18 -8.54 -12.37
CA LYS A 16 -21.96 -7.65 -11.25
C LYS A 16 -21.50 -6.32 -11.82
N ARG A 17 -22.36 -5.30 -11.77
CA ARG A 17 -21.95 -3.93 -12.13
C ARG A 17 -20.73 -3.62 -11.29
N GLU A 18 -19.63 -3.28 -11.94
CA GLU A 18 -18.54 -2.62 -11.25
C GLU A 18 -19.13 -1.33 -10.67
N THR A 19 -19.45 -1.34 -9.40
CA THR A 19 -19.67 -0.11 -8.66
C THR A 19 -18.40 0.71 -8.86
N GLU A 20 -18.57 1.96 -9.27
CA GLU A 20 -17.45 2.93 -9.32
C GLU A 20 -16.58 2.68 -8.13
N SER A 21 -15.33 2.32 -8.36
CA SER A 21 -14.42 1.87 -7.30
C SER A 21 -14.36 3.00 -6.28
N ALA A 22 -14.93 2.78 -5.11
CA ALA A 22 -14.70 3.65 -3.98
C ALA A 22 -13.20 3.88 -3.93
N GLY A 23 -12.76 5.15 -3.95
CA GLY A 23 -11.35 5.51 -4.03
C GLY A 23 -10.55 4.71 -3.02
N ILE A 24 -9.32 4.32 -3.37
CA ILE A 24 -8.48 3.54 -2.46
C ILE A 24 -8.20 4.39 -1.24
N GLU A 25 -8.62 3.92 -0.07
CA GLU A 25 -8.28 4.55 1.19
C GLU A 25 -6.82 4.22 1.54
N PHE A 26 -5.98 5.23 1.61
CA PHE A 26 -4.59 5.15 2.04
C PHE A 26 -4.23 6.34 2.93
N LEU A 27 -3.24 6.16 3.78
CA LEU A 27 -2.71 7.22 4.63
C LEU A 27 -1.65 8.00 3.87
N SER A 28 -1.67 9.32 3.96
CA SER A 28 -0.55 10.16 3.54
C SER A 28 0.70 9.88 4.37
N GLU A 29 1.87 10.32 3.91
CA GLU A 29 3.11 10.18 4.69
C GLU A 29 3.05 10.90 6.04
N ALA A 30 2.36 12.04 6.10
CA ALA A 30 2.17 12.79 7.33
C ALA A 30 1.32 12.00 8.33
N GLU A 31 0.19 11.45 7.89
CA GLU A 31 -0.68 10.60 8.71
C GLU A 31 0.04 9.33 9.17
N MET A 32 0.81 8.69 8.29
CA MET A 32 1.61 7.52 8.64
C MET A 32 2.63 7.84 9.73
N LYS A 33 3.32 8.99 9.64
CA LYS A 33 4.27 9.45 10.67
C LYS A 33 3.59 9.67 12.02
N VAL A 34 2.43 10.34 12.03
CA VAL A 34 1.63 10.56 13.25
C VAL A 34 1.21 9.23 13.87
N LEU A 35 0.74 8.28 13.06
CA LEU A 35 0.32 6.96 13.52
C LEU A 35 1.49 6.16 14.12
N LEU A 36 2.63 6.12 13.45
CA LEU A 36 3.83 5.40 13.92
C LEU A 36 4.44 6.02 15.20
N ALA A 37 4.12 7.26 15.51
CA ALA A 37 4.56 7.92 16.73
C ALA A 37 3.70 7.60 17.97
N GLN A 38 2.53 6.92 17.81
CA GLN A 38 1.62 6.64 18.91
C GLN A 38 2.12 5.61 19.94
N PRO A 39 2.79 4.51 19.54
CA PRO A 39 3.19 3.50 20.50
C PRO A 39 4.26 4.02 21.47
N ASP A 40 4.02 3.84 22.76
CA ASP A 40 5.00 4.16 23.80
C ASP A 40 6.20 3.19 23.76
N THR A 41 7.31 3.65 23.21
CA THR A 41 8.54 2.87 23.07
C THR A 41 9.32 2.63 24.37
N ALA A 42 8.85 3.15 25.51
CA ALA A 42 9.37 2.78 26.82
C ALA A 42 8.82 1.41 27.29
N THR A 43 7.72 0.95 26.71
CA THR A 43 7.07 -0.30 27.06
C THR A 43 7.42 -1.42 26.08
N LYS A 44 7.52 -2.66 26.56
CA LYS A 44 7.68 -3.83 25.70
C LYS A 44 6.57 -3.92 24.66
N LYS A 45 5.31 -3.71 25.07
CA LYS A 45 4.14 -3.73 24.18
C LYS A 45 4.27 -2.68 23.08
N GLY A 46 4.62 -1.44 23.42
CA GLY A 46 4.77 -0.38 22.41
C GLY A 46 5.89 -0.64 21.43
N ILE A 47 7.02 -1.22 21.86
CA ILE A 47 8.10 -1.64 20.93
C ILE A 47 7.63 -2.71 19.96
N ARG A 48 6.83 -3.69 20.41
CA ARG A 48 6.24 -4.72 19.54
C ARG A 48 5.27 -4.10 18.55
N ASP A 49 4.35 -3.28 19.04
CA ASP A 49 3.28 -2.71 18.26
C ASP A 49 3.85 -1.75 17.20
N LEU A 50 4.85 -0.95 17.55
CA LEU A 50 5.57 -0.10 16.61
C LEU A 50 6.26 -0.93 15.52
N LEU A 51 7.02 -1.98 15.89
CA LEU A 51 7.67 -2.82 14.91
C LEU A 51 6.67 -3.47 13.96
N LEU A 52 5.54 -3.96 14.48
CA LEU A 52 4.50 -4.58 13.66
C LEU A 52 3.95 -3.59 12.63
N MET A 53 3.66 -2.35 13.03
CA MET A 53 3.20 -1.30 12.11
C MET A 53 4.28 -0.92 11.08
N ILE A 54 5.54 -0.77 11.50
CA ILE A 54 6.67 -0.52 10.58
C ILE A 54 6.77 -1.65 9.55
N MET A 55 6.70 -2.91 10.00
CA MET A 55 6.79 -4.06 9.09
C MET A 55 5.60 -4.15 8.13
N LEU A 56 4.37 -3.85 8.58
CA LEU A 56 3.20 -3.75 7.71
C LEU A 56 3.41 -2.72 6.60
N TYR A 57 3.95 -1.55 6.96
CA TYR A 57 4.18 -0.46 6.02
C TYR A 57 5.36 -0.76 5.09
N ASP A 58 6.54 -1.05 5.62
CA ASP A 58 7.75 -1.21 4.81
C ASP A 58 7.68 -2.39 3.85
N THR A 59 7.12 -3.51 4.30
CA THR A 59 7.02 -4.70 3.46
C THR A 59 5.81 -4.70 2.56
N GLY A 60 4.75 -3.97 2.90
CA GLY A 60 3.45 -4.07 2.24
C GLY A 60 2.87 -5.49 2.29
N ALA A 61 3.35 -6.34 3.19
CA ALA A 61 2.89 -7.72 3.33
C ALA A 61 1.42 -7.78 3.77
N ARG A 62 0.73 -8.86 3.39
CA ARG A 62 -0.58 -9.16 3.98
C ARG A 62 -0.42 -9.52 5.44
N ILE A 63 -1.42 -9.19 6.26
CA ILE A 63 -1.31 -9.42 7.70
C ILE A 63 -0.96 -10.87 8.03
N GLN A 64 -1.57 -11.85 7.40
CA GLN A 64 -1.28 -13.27 7.64
C GLN A 64 0.15 -13.65 7.23
N GLU A 65 0.68 -13.06 6.15
CA GLU A 65 2.06 -13.25 5.72
C GLU A 65 3.03 -12.75 6.80
N LEU A 66 2.72 -11.59 7.39
CA LEU A 66 3.54 -11.00 8.44
C LEU A 66 3.44 -11.76 9.77
N LEU A 67 2.25 -12.20 10.16
CA LEU A 67 2.05 -12.94 11.41
C LEU A 67 2.64 -14.35 11.36
N ASN A 68 2.74 -14.94 10.17
CA ASN A 68 3.41 -16.22 9.96
C ASN A 68 4.92 -16.12 9.79
N LEU A 69 5.47 -14.89 9.75
CA LEU A 69 6.90 -14.67 9.57
C LEU A 69 7.70 -15.25 10.74
N ARG A 70 8.76 -15.96 10.40
CA ARG A 70 9.71 -16.55 11.38
C ARG A 70 11.01 -15.77 11.40
N ILE A 71 11.77 -15.91 12.47
CA ILE A 71 13.07 -15.25 12.60
C ILE A 71 14.02 -15.67 11.47
N CYS A 72 14.02 -16.95 11.10
CA CYS A 72 14.83 -17.49 10.00
C CYS A 72 14.45 -16.94 8.61
N ASP A 73 13.29 -16.30 8.47
CA ASP A 73 12.89 -15.63 7.22
C ASP A 73 13.50 -14.23 7.07
N ILE A 74 14.19 -13.74 8.09
CA ILE A 74 14.86 -12.43 8.09
C ILE A 74 16.34 -12.65 7.82
N GLN A 75 16.84 -12.10 6.72
CA GLN A 75 18.25 -12.13 6.39
C GLN A 75 18.98 -10.94 7.01
N PHE A 76 19.80 -11.20 8.02
CA PHE A 76 20.63 -10.20 8.72
C PHE A 76 21.97 -10.00 8.00
N SER A 77 21.96 -9.35 6.83
CA SER A 77 23.14 -9.09 6.01
C SER A 77 23.36 -7.58 5.81
N LYS A 78 24.36 -7.19 4.99
CA LYS A 78 24.55 -5.79 4.57
C LYS A 78 23.38 -5.27 3.75
N SER A 79 22.73 -6.14 2.97
CA SER A 79 21.49 -5.85 2.22
C SER A 79 20.38 -6.73 2.79
N PRO A 80 19.76 -6.31 3.91
CA PRO A 80 18.81 -7.15 4.63
C PRO A 80 17.53 -7.32 3.82
N THR A 81 17.00 -8.55 3.87
CA THR A 81 15.73 -8.89 3.21
C THR A 81 14.85 -9.70 4.15
N VAL A 82 13.56 -9.63 3.90
CA VAL A 82 12.56 -10.49 4.52
C VAL A 82 11.96 -11.39 3.46
N LYS A 83 11.99 -12.70 3.70
CA LYS A 83 11.39 -13.72 2.86
C LYS A 83 9.93 -13.90 3.28
N VAL A 84 9.01 -13.60 2.39
CA VAL A 84 7.56 -13.66 2.65
C VAL A 84 6.93 -14.73 1.78
N LEU A 85 6.10 -15.59 2.40
CA LEU A 85 5.33 -16.61 1.71
C LEU A 85 3.97 -16.05 1.29
N GLY A 86 3.77 -15.88 -0.02
CA GLY A 86 2.53 -15.37 -0.59
C GLY A 86 1.55 -16.45 -1.02
N LYS A 87 0.45 -16.04 -1.66
CA LYS A 87 -0.58 -16.93 -2.21
C LYS A 87 0.05 -17.91 -3.23
N GLY A 88 -0.35 -19.18 -3.17
CA GLY A 88 0.15 -20.23 -4.08
C GLY A 88 1.57 -20.70 -3.73
N SER A 89 1.97 -20.60 -2.45
CA SER A 89 3.29 -21.04 -1.95
C SER A 89 4.49 -20.39 -2.66
N LYS A 90 4.30 -19.21 -3.23
CA LYS A 90 5.38 -18.44 -3.88
C LYS A 90 6.05 -17.54 -2.86
N TYR A 91 7.39 -17.64 -2.78
CA TYR A 91 8.19 -16.75 -1.96
C TYR A 91 8.53 -15.46 -2.71
N ARG A 92 8.56 -14.35 -1.98
CA ARG A 92 9.17 -13.10 -2.43
C ARG A 92 10.14 -12.58 -1.37
N PHE A 93 11.20 -11.91 -1.83
CA PHE A 93 12.18 -11.29 -0.97
C PHE A 93 11.97 -9.78 -1.02
N ILE A 94 11.75 -9.19 0.14
CA ILE A 94 11.49 -7.76 0.28
C ILE A 94 12.70 -7.12 0.95
N PRO A 95 13.37 -6.16 0.30
CA PRO A 95 14.44 -5.39 0.94
C PRO A 95 13.92 -4.64 2.16
N VAL A 96 14.71 -4.62 3.22
CA VAL A 96 14.36 -3.94 4.48
C VAL A 96 15.33 -2.80 4.74
N MET A 97 14.81 -1.64 5.12
CA MET A 97 15.64 -0.47 5.39
C MET A 97 16.48 -0.65 6.67
N PRO A 98 17.67 -0.02 6.76
CA PRO A 98 18.54 -0.11 7.94
C PRO A 98 17.83 0.26 9.25
N LYS A 99 16.98 1.31 9.23
CA LYS A 99 16.19 1.72 10.41
C LYS A 99 15.20 0.65 10.85
N THR A 100 14.55 -0.02 9.91
CA THR A 100 13.64 -1.14 10.22
C THR A 100 14.40 -2.31 10.84
N MET A 101 15.62 -2.58 10.37
CA MET A 101 16.50 -3.60 10.99
C MET A 101 16.90 -3.24 12.42
N GLU A 102 17.09 -1.96 12.74
CA GLU A 102 17.34 -1.53 14.12
C GLU A 102 16.14 -1.82 15.03
N HIS A 103 14.94 -1.53 14.56
CA HIS A 103 13.70 -1.88 15.28
C HIS A 103 13.55 -3.40 15.46
N ILE A 104 13.85 -4.19 14.42
CA ILE A 104 13.85 -5.66 14.53
C ILE A 104 14.84 -6.13 15.58
N ARG A 105 16.09 -5.66 15.57
CA ARG A 105 17.10 -6.03 16.55
C ARG A 105 16.70 -5.63 17.99
N LYS A 106 16.12 -4.43 18.17
CA LYS A 106 15.60 -3.98 19.48
C LYS A 106 14.50 -4.91 19.98
N TYR A 107 13.57 -5.27 19.10
CA TYR A 107 12.49 -6.20 19.41
C TYR A 107 13.01 -7.59 19.74
N MET A 108 13.94 -8.15 18.94
CA MET A 108 14.54 -9.45 19.15
C MET A 108 15.20 -9.57 20.54
N LYS A 109 15.93 -8.56 20.96
CA LYS A 109 16.56 -8.53 22.31
C LYS A 109 15.53 -8.65 23.44
N LEU A 110 14.33 -8.14 23.25
CA LEU A 110 13.29 -8.09 24.30
C LEU A 110 12.35 -9.31 24.28
N TYR A 111 12.02 -9.80 23.10
CA TYR A 111 11.02 -10.86 22.92
C TYR A 111 11.63 -12.22 22.63
N HIS A 112 12.84 -12.25 22.10
CA HIS A 112 13.57 -13.46 21.71
C HIS A 112 14.95 -13.53 22.34
N PRO A 113 15.09 -13.35 23.68
CA PRO A 113 16.40 -13.40 24.34
C PRO A 113 17.00 -14.80 24.16
N GLY A 114 18.22 -14.87 23.62
CA GLY A 114 18.93 -16.15 23.40
C GLY A 114 18.57 -16.88 22.11
N GLU A 115 17.59 -16.41 21.33
CA GLU A 115 17.32 -16.99 20.02
C GLU A 115 18.26 -16.42 18.95
N GLY A 116 18.84 -17.32 18.15
CA GLY A 116 19.74 -16.94 17.05
C GLY A 116 18.95 -16.49 15.80
N ASN A 117 19.66 -15.87 14.86
CA ASN A 117 19.09 -15.36 13.62
C ASN A 117 18.43 -16.42 12.71
N TYR A 118 18.68 -17.69 12.98
CA TYR A 118 18.13 -18.83 12.21
C TYR A 118 17.03 -19.57 12.96
N ALA A 119 16.55 -19.03 14.09
CA ALA A 119 15.52 -19.67 14.88
C ALA A 119 14.21 -19.79 14.10
N ASN A 120 13.60 -20.97 14.18
CA ASN A 120 12.32 -21.27 13.54
C ASN A 120 11.12 -20.85 14.41
N ALA A 121 11.28 -19.77 15.18
CA ALA A 121 10.25 -19.20 16.02
C ALA A 121 9.48 -18.09 15.27
N PHE A 122 8.18 -17.93 15.56
CA PHE A 122 7.42 -16.82 15.01
C PHE A 122 7.98 -15.49 15.47
N LEU A 123 8.16 -14.54 14.55
CA LEU A 123 8.65 -13.21 14.91
C LEU A 123 7.66 -12.52 15.87
N PHE A 124 6.37 -12.49 15.51
CA PHE A 124 5.30 -11.95 16.35
C PHE A 124 4.49 -13.10 16.95
N TYR A 125 4.51 -13.23 18.26
CA TYR A 125 3.81 -14.29 18.96
C TYR A 125 3.01 -13.81 20.15
N THR A 126 2.05 -14.62 20.56
CA THR A 126 1.39 -14.56 21.86
C THR A 126 1.83 -15.75 22.69
N ASP A 127 2.12 -15.53 23.97
CA ASP A 127 2.42 -16.60 24.90
C ASP A 127 1.19 -16.89 25.75
N ARG A 128 0.74 -18.13 25.75
CA ARG A 128 -0.33 -18.62 26.62
C ARG A 128 0.18 -19.85 27.36
N LYS A 129 0.43 -19.69 28.66
CA LYS A 129 0.92 -20.77 29.53
C LYS A 129 2.20 -21.46 29.02
N GLY A 130 3.15 -20.67 28.49
CA GLY A 130 4.41 -21.19 27.93
C GLY A 130 4.32 -21.71 26.48
N VAL A 131 3.12 -21.69 25.87
CA VAL A 131 2.96 -22.07 24.46
C VAL A 131 2.93 -20.81 23.59
N ARG A 132 3.92 -20.66 22.73
CA ARG A 132 4.01 -19.56 21.75
C ARG A 132 3.25 -19.91 20.50
N ALA A 133 2.30 -19.06 20.13
CA ALA A 133 1.52 -19.13 18.90
C ALA A 133 1.58 -17.78 18.16
N PRO A 134 1.39 -17.74 16.83
CA PRO A 134 1.33 -16.48 16.10
C PRO A 134 0.24 -15.57 16.68
N MET A 135 0.45 -14.26 16.60
CA MET A 135 -0.58 -13.29 16.97
C MET A 135 -1.81 -13.46 16.06
N SER A 136 -2.99 -13.18 16.56
CA SER A 136 -4.21 -13.19 15.73
C SER A 136 -4.40 -11.87 14.98
N ASP A 137 -4.98 -11.94 13.78
CA ASP A 137 -5.37 -10.77 12.98
C ASP A 137 -6.30 -9.83 13.75
N ASP A 138 -7.26 -10.39 14.51
CA ASP A 138 -8.19 -9.58 15.33
C ASP A 138 -7.47 -8.74 16.38
N ASN A 139 -6.42 -9.28 17.02
CA ASN A 139 -5.64 -8.53 17.98
C ASN A 139 -4.90 -7.36 17.31
N VAL A 140 -4.38 -7.59 16.10
CA VAL A 140 -3.73 -6.54 15.33
C VAL A 140 -4.75 -5.47 14.91
N ARG A 141 -5.92 -5.86 14.42
CA ARG A 141 -6.99 -4.91 14.05
C ARG A 141 -7.43 -4.04 15.24
N LYS A 142 -7.59 -4.65 16.43
CA LYS A 142 -7.91 -3.92 17.65
C LYS A 142 -6.80 -2.95 18.04
N MET A 143 -5.55 -3.37 17.94
CA MET A 143 -4.37 -2.54 18.20
C MET A 143 -4.33 -1.34 17.25
N LEU A 144 -4.50 -1.56 15.94
CA LEU A 144 -4.46 -0.50 14.94
C LEU A 144 -5.58 0.53 15.16
N ARG A 145 -6.80 0.09 15.47
CA ARG A 145 -7.91 0.99 15.81
C ARG A 145 -7.60 1.82 17.03
N HIS A 146 -7.07 1.23 18.09
CA HIS A 146 -6.67 1.95 19.29
C HIS A 146 -5.67 3.07 18.99
N TYR A 147 -4.62 2.79 18.19
CA TYR A 147 -3.64 3.81 17.81
C TYR A 147 -4.20 4.86 16.84
N ALA A 148 -5.11 4.46 15.94
CA ALA A 148 -5.82 5.42 15.09
C ALA A 148 -6.70 6.37 15.92
N ASP A 149 -7.40 5.84 16.93
CA ASP A 149 -8.21 6.64 17.85
C ASP A 149 -7.35 7.67 18.60
N SER A 150 -6.18 7.25 19.10
CA SER A 150 -5.22 8.15 19.75
C SER A 150 -4.66 9.20 18.77
N ALA A 151 -4.34 8.80 17.55
CA ALA A 151 -3.77 9.68 16.52
C ALA A 151 -4.76 10.77 16.07
N ARG A 152 -6.07 10.53 16.11
CA ARG A 152 -7.08 11.53 15.71
C ARG A 152 -7.07 12.80 16.55
N ALA A 153 -6.54 12.77 17.75
CA ALA A 153 -6.38 13.96 18.57
C ALA A 153 -5.45 15.01 17.90
N SER A 154 -4.43 14.55 17.18
CA SER A 154 -3.46 15.40 16.45
C SER A 154 -3.64 15.38 14.93
N CYS A 155 -4.38 14.42 14.40
CA CYS A 155 -4.64 14.22 12.97
C CYS A 155 -6.10 13.79 12.74
N PRO A 156 -7.05 14.75 12.67
CA PRO A 156 -8.48 14.45 12.53
C PRO A 156 -8.84 13.65 11.27
N SER A 157 -8.00 13.70 10.23
CA SER A 157 -8.19 12.92 8.98
C SER A 157 -7.90 11.42 9.13
N MET A 158 -7.37 10.99 10.30
CA MET A 158 -7.06 9.58 10.53
C MET A 158 -8.32 8.70 10.43
N PRO A 159 -8.30 7.63 9.59
CA PRO A 159 -9.45 6.77 9.39
C PRO A 159 -10.00 6.17 10.69
N THR A 160 -11.33 6.12 10.82
CA THR A 160 -12.01 5.51 11.97
C THR A 160 -11.89 3.98 11.99
N ASN A 161 -11.81 3.35 10.83
CA ASN A 161 -11.67 1.91 10.70
C ASN A 161 -10.33 1.52 10.09
N LEU A 162 -9.24 1.92 10.77
CA LEU A 162 -7.90 1.57 10.33
C LEU A 162 -7.67 0.05 10.41
N HIS A 163 -7.19 -0.53 9.31
CA HIS A 163 -6.89 -1.96 9.21
C HIS A 163 -5.61 -2.22 8.39
N PRO A 164 -5.04 -3.43 8.41
CA PRO A 164 -3.75 -3.72 7.78
C PRO A 164 -3.65 -3.39 6.29
N HIS A 165 -4.76 -3.44 5.54
CA HIS A 165 -4.74 -3.09 4.12
C HIS A 165 -4.44 -1.61 3.85
N HIS A 166 -4.78 -0.70 4.76
CA HIS A 166 -4.39 0.72 4.63
C HIS A 166 -2.87 0.87 4.57
N PHE A 167 -2.11 0.13 5.40
CA PHE A 167 -0.64 0.16 5.34
C PHE A 167 -0.10 -0.29 4.00
N ARG A 168 -0.68 -1.36 3.46
CA ARG A 168 -0.30 -1.91 2.17
C ARG A 168 -0.64 -0.94 1.02
N HIS A 169 -1.83 -0.34 1.04
CA HIS A 169 -2.24 0.66 0.06
C HIS A 169 -1.38 1.92 0.16
N SER A 170 -1.12 2.41 1.38
CA SER A 170 -0.23 3.56 1.60
C SER A 170 1.18 3.27 1.07
N ARG A 171 1.75 2.09 1.36
CA ARG A 171 3.07 1.74 0.84
C ARG A 171 3.10 1.71 -0.68
N ALA A 172 2.10 1.10 -1.31
CA ALA A 172 2.00 1.06 -2.76
C ALA A 172 1.91 2.45 -3.38
N MET A 173 1.03 3.31 -2.84
CA MET A 173 0.87 4.69 -3.30
C MET A 173 2.15 5.49 -3.12
N HIS A 174 2.79 5.43 -1.95
CA HIS A 174 4.03 6.16 -1.70
C HIS A 174 5.18 5.69 -2.61
N LEU A 175 5.35 4.37 -2.82
CA LEU A 175 6.34 3.87 -3.76
C LEU A 175 6.09 4.38 -5.19
N TYR A 176 4.83 4.33 -5.63
CA TYR A 176 4.42 4.83 -6.94
C TYR A 176 4.65 6.34 -7.07
N GLN A 177 4.22 7.13 -6.09
CA GLN A 177 4.39 8.60 -6.05
C GLN A 177 5.86 9.03 -6.02
N HIS A 178 6.74 8.19 -5.47
CA HIS A 178 8.20 8.40 -5.52
C HIS A 178 8.86 7.85 -6.79
N GLY A 179 8.07 7.51 -7.81
CA GLY A 179 8.56 7.15 -9.14
C GLY A 179 8.89 5.67 -9.33
N MET A 180 8.50 4.79 -8.41
CA MET A 180 8.64 3.35 -8.64
C MET A 180 7.64 2.90 -9.71
N ASP A 181 8.12 2.16 -10.71
CA ASP A 181 7.27 1.58 -11.76
C ASP A 181 6.21 0.64 -11.18
N LEU A 182 5.00 0.65 -11.78
CA LEU A 182 3.88 -0.17 -11.31
C LEU A 182 4.16 -1.68 -11.35
N ALA A 183 4.98 -2.15 -12.30
CA ALA A 183 5.37 -3.55 -12.35
C ALA A 183 6.25 -3.92 -11.15
N LEU A 184 7.16 -3.03 -10.73
CA LEU A 184 7.96 -3.21 -9.52
C LEU A 184 7.11 -3.13 -8.25
N VAL A 185 6.14 -2.20 -8.18
CA VAL A 185 5.17 -2.14 -7.08
C VAL A 185 4.37 -3.44 -7.00
N SER A 186 3.92 -3.98 -8.15
CA SER A 186 3.21 -5.25 -8.24
C SER A 186 4.03 -6.42 -7.72
N GLN A 187 5.31 -6.51 -8.12
CA GLN A 187 6.24 -7.52 -7.63
C GLN A 187 6.48 -7.40 -6.12
N TRP A 188 6.69 -6.16 -5.63
CA TRP A 188 6.86 -5.87 -4.20
C TRP A 188 5.69 -6.39 -3.39
N LEU A 189 4.49 -6.07 -3.82
CA LEU A 189 3.26 -6.49 -3.15
C LEU A 189 2.95 -8.00 -3.34
N GLY A 190 3.52 -8.64 -4.35
CA GLY A 190 3.20 -10.03 -4.72
C GLY A 190 1.77 -10.14 -5.24
N HIS A 191 1.36 -9.23 -6.14
CA HIS A 191 0.14 -9.37 -6.90
C HIS A 191 0.32 -10.42 -7.99
N ALA A 192 -0.65 -11.31 -8.14
CA ALA A 192 -0.63 -12.33 -9.18
C ALA A 192 -0.93 -11.73 -10.57
N ASN A 193 -1.67 -10.63 -10.60
CA ASN A 193 -2.05 -9.91 -11.81
C ASN A 193 -1.73 -8.42 -11.63
N LEU A 194 -1.12 -7.80 -12.65
CA LEU A 194 -0.80 -6.37 -12.67
C LEU A 194 -2.05 -5.48 -12.58
N GLU A 195 -3.19 -5.93 -13.12
CA GLU A 195 -4.48 -5.23 -13.02
C GLU A 195 -4.82 -4.83 -11.59
N THR A 196 -4.51 -5.70 -10.61
CA THR A 196 -4.72 -5.38 -9.18
C THR A 196 -3.88 -4.19 -8.72
N THR A 197 -2.83 -3.83 -9.45
CA THR A 197 -1.93 -2.70 -9.14
C THR A 197 -2.33 -1.44 -9.90
N LEU A 198 -3.05 -1.55 -11.03
CA LEU A 198 -3.52 -0.41 -11.81
C LEU A 198 -4.44 0.53 -11.02
N ILE A 199 -5.10 0.02 -9.98
CA ILE A 199 -5.92 0.83 -9.07
C ILE A 199 -5.12 2.03 -8.50
N TYR A 200 -3.83 1.86 -8.24
CA TYR A 200 -2.96 2.94 -7.74
C TYR A 200 -2.70 4.01 -8.80
N ALA A 201 -2.53 3.62 -10.06
CA ALA A 201 -2.39 4.56 -11.16
C ALA A 201 -3.68 5.35 -11.42
N HIS A 202 -4.85 4.74 -11.20
CA HIS A 202 -6.12 5.44 -11.32
C HIS A 202 -6.36 6.41 -10.18
N ALA A 203 -5.90 6.12 -8.98
CA ALA A 203 -6.09 6.94 -7.79
C ALA A 203 -5.24 8.22 -7.78
N ASP A 204 -4.12 8.27 -8.53
CA ASP A 204 -3.19 9.39 -8.50
C ASP A 204 -3.33 10.31 -9.72
N THR A 205 -4.19 11.32 -9.59
CA THR A 205 -4.42 12.36 -10.60
C THR A 205 -3.24 13.34 -10.67
N GLU A 206 -2.56 13.58 -9.56
CA GLU A 206 -1.42 14.50 -9.47
C GLU A 206 -0.20 13.99 -10.24
N MET A 207 0.10 12.68 -10.16
CA MET A 207 1.16 12.10 -10.99
C MET A 207 0.85 12.18 -12.49
N LYS A 208 -0.43 11.99 -12.87
CA LYS A 208 -0.87 12.17 -14.26
C LYS A 208 -0.63 13.61 -14.71
N ARG A 209 -1.00 14.59 -13.88
CA ARG A 209 -0.78 16.01 -14.16
C ARG A 209 0.71 16.31 -14.35
N LYS A 210 1.57 15.89 -13.42
CA LYS A 210 3.03 16.07 -13.52
C LYS A 210 3.64 15.40 -14.75
N ALA A 211 3.15 14.21 -15.12
CA ALA A 211 3.60 13.51 -16.32
C ALA A 211 3.22 14.29 -17.60
N ILE A 212 2.01 14.85 -17.66
CA ILE A 212 1.56 15.70 -18.77
C ILE A 212 2.38 16.97 -18.81
N GLU A 213 2.58 17.68 -17.68
CA GLU A 213 3.41 18.88 -17.60
C GLU A 213 4.84 18.61 -18.10
N LYS A 214 5.44 17.50 -17.67
CA LYS A 214 6.79 17.11 -18.12
C LYS A 214 6.84 16.77 -19.60
N ALA A 215 5.82 16.11 -20.13
CA ALA A 215 5.72 15.77 -21.56
C ALA A 215 5.46 17.03 -22.41
N SER A 216 4.74 18.00 -21.87
CA SER A 216 4.38 19.25 -22.57
C SER A 216 5.43 20.35 -22.45
N ALA A 217 6.36 20.28 -21.52
CA ALA A 217 7.39 21.29 -21.25
C ALA A 217 8.35 21.59 -22.43
N GLY A 218 8.21 20.92 -23.57
CA GLY A 218 8.97 21.22 -24.80
C GLY A 218 8.09 21.46 -26.03
N ILE A 219 6.77 21.38 -25.89
CA ILE A 219 5.84 21.38 -27.04
C ILE A 219 4.83 22.55 -26.96
N CYS A 220 4.50 23.03 -25.77
CA CYS A 220 3.48 24.06 -25.57
C CYS A 220 4.05 25.45 -25.22
N GLU A 221 5.12 25.89 -25.89
CA GLU A 221 5.47 27.29 -25.99
C GLU A 221 4.79 27.94 -27.21
N ILE A 222 3.63 27.46 -27.61
CA ILE A 222 2.75 28.24 -28.47
C ILE A 222 2.01 29.16 -27.50
N ASP A 223 2.50 30.39 -27.38
CA ASP A 223 1.76 31.48 -26.79
C ASP A 223 0.35 31.44 -27.37
N ALA A 224 -0.62 31.18 -26.54
CA ALA A 224 -1.98 31.58 -26.83
C ALA A 224 -1.93 33.12 -26.83
N GLY A 225 -1.47 33.69 -27.94
CA GLY A 225 -1.54 35.13 -28.14
C GLY A 225 -2.95 35.52 -27.76
N GLU A 226 -3.08 36.61 -27.02
CA GLU A 226 -4.35 37.21 -26.66
C GLU A 226 -5.16 37.48 -27.96
N SER A 227 -5.72 36.46 -28.54
CA SER A 227 -6.74 36.59 -29.56
C SER A 227 -8.03 36.96 -28.83
N ASN A 228 -8.22 38.26 -28.70
CA ASN A 228 -9.47 38.79 -28.29
C ASN A 228 -10.55 38.16 -29.20
N PRO A 229 -11.50 37.38 -28.68
CA PRO A 229 -12.49 36.68 -29.51
C PRO A 229 -13.36 37.63 -30.33
N ASP A 230 -13.32 38.95 -30.02
CA ASP A 230 -14.06 40.00 -30.73
C ASP A 230 -13.36 40.54 -32.00
N THR A 231 -12.17 40.00 -32.38
CA THR A 231 -11.40 40.47 -33.54
C THR A 231 -11.30 39.47 -34.70
N LEU A 232 -12.03 38.35 -34.67
CA LEU A 232 -12.12 37.49 -35.83
C LEU A 232 -13.02 38.18 -36.87
N ASP A 233 -12.40 38.62 -37.96
CA ASP A 233 -13.16 39.24 -39.04
C ASP A 233 -14.09 38.21 -39.71
N ASP A 234 -15.20 38.73 -40.28
CA ASP A 234 -16.25 37.92 -40.87
C ASP A 234 -15.74 37.01 -42.02
N ASP A 235 -14.65 37.37 -42.68
CA ASP A 235 -13.97 36.63 -43.75
C ASP A 235 -13.19 35.44 -43.21
N THR A 236 -12.56 35.59 -42.05
CA THR A 236 -11.84 34.51 -41.36
C THR A 236 -12.81 33.48 -40.81
N LEU A 237 -13.95 33.92 -40.26
CA LEU A 237 -15.02 33.03 -39.81
C LEU A 237 -15.65 32.25 -40.99
N LYS A 238 -15.93 32.91 -42.15
CA LYS A 238 -16.46 32.23 -43.34
C LYS A 238 -15.50 31.16 -43.86
N ARG A 239 -14.17 31.42 -43.87
CA ARG A 239 -13.17 30.43 -44.27
C ARG A 239 -13.11 29.24 -43.33
N LEU A 240 -13.16 29.44 -42.00
CA LEU A 240 -13.18 28.37 -40.99
C LEU A 240 -14.39 27.46 -41.11
N TYR A 241 -15.57 28.03 -41.45
CA TYR A 241 -16.80 27.27 -41.63
C TYR A 241 -17.04 26.78 -43.05
N GLY A 242 -16.10 26.98 -43.99
CA GLY A 242 -16.22 26.53 -45.36
C GLY A 242 -17.33 27.22 -46.17
N LEU A 243 -17.76 28.36 -45.71
CA LEU A 243 -18.78 29.19 -46.39
C LEU A 243 -18.08 30.11 -47.40
N ARG A 244 -18.49 30.02 -48.66
CA ARG A 244 -18.05 30.93 -49.76
C ARG A 244 -18.93 32.15 -49.82
#